data_a06265fc5bb25188c4b4b184d244d2e8
#
_entry.id   a06265fc5bb25188c4b4b184d244d2e8
#
_cell.length_a   1.000
_cell.length_b   1.000
_cell.length_c   1.000
_cell.angle_alpha   90.00
_cell.angle_beta   90.00
_cell.angle_gamma   90.00
#
_symmetry.space_group_name_H-M   'P 1'
#
loop_
_entity.id
_entity.type
_entity.pdbx_description
1 polymer ?
#
loop_
_entity_poly.entity_id
_entity_poly.type
_entity_poly.pdbx_seq_one_letter_code
_entity_poly.pdbx_strand_id
1 'polypeptide(L)'
;MTALAFAEHGNIFEWVHKKESIESAEMKYIHAAEVYLTTDKDIENKHRDNYHCVLIAKNYDGVKELNKLVSESFNRNDYHFYYMPRITFEELFATSDNIIITTACLGGVLNKGNEVTKKRFMQFLITNKDRCYLEVQHHNCKDQIIYNKALYAISKKSGIPLIAGTDTH
;
A
#
# COMPACT_ATOMS: atom_id res chain seq x y z
N MET A 1 -5.53 22.17 7.44
CA MET A 1 -5.10 21.02 6.59
C MET A 1 -5.01 21.54 5.17
N THR A 2 -3.95 21.23 4.43
CA THR A 2 -3.73 21.76 3.07
C THR A 2 -3.82 20.68 1.99
N ALA A 3 -3.87 19.42 2.40
CA ALA A 3 -4.00 18.27 1.51
C ALA A 3 -4.72 17.12 2.23
N LEU A 4 -5.39 16.27 1.47
CA LEU A 4 -6.06 15.07 1.96
C LEU A 4 -5.87 13.92 0.97
N ALA A 5 -5.52 12.73 1.50
CA ALA A 5 -5.43 11.50 0.75
C ALA A 5 -6.60 10.57 1.11
N PHE A 6 -7.14 9.87 0.11
CA PHE A 6 -8.01 8.72 0.31
C PHE A 6 -7.29 7.47 -0.16
N ALA A 7 -7.09 6.52 0.74
CA ALA A 7 -6.51 5.22 0.47
C ALA A 7 -7.54 4.14 0.84
N GLU A 8 -8.55 3.99 -0.02
CA GLU A 8 -9.64 3.05 0.20
C GLU A 8 -9.16 1.59 0.16
N HIS A 9 -9.82 0.74 0.91
CA HIS A 9 -9.55 -0.69 1.01
C HIS A 9 -9.82 -1.43 -0.31
N GLY A 10 -8.78 -1.73 -1.06
CA GLY A 10 -8.82 -2.51 -2.30
C GLY A 10 -9.58 -1.85 -3.45
N ASN A 11 -9.89 -0.56 -3.37
CA ASN A 11 -10.64 0.12 -4.41
C ASN A 11 -10.30 1.61 -4.54
N ILE A 12 -10.86 2.24 -5.57
CA ILE A 12 -10.75 3.69 -5.84
C ILE A 12 -12.13 4.27 -6.18
N PHE A 13 -13.19 3.73 -5.59
CA PHE A 13 -14.55 4.15 -5.94
C PHE A 13 -14.79 5.63 -5.61
N GLU A 14 -15.54 6.29 -6.50
CA GLU A 14 -15.89 7.71 -6.37
C GLU A 14 -14.69 8.69 -6.29
N TRP A 15 -13.50 8.26 -6.70
CA TRP A 15 -12.31 9.10 -6.58
C TRP A 15 -12.44 10.46 -7.27
N VAL A 16 -13.19 10.55 -8.38
CA VAL A 16 -13.43 11.83 -9.09
C VAL A 16 -14.24 12.78 -8.22
N HIS A 17 -15.34 12.31 -7.63
CA HIS A 17 -16.18 13.11 -6.73
C HIS A 17 -15.42 13.52 -5.46
N LYS A 18 -14.62 12.61 -4.88
CA LYS A 18 -13.75 12.91 -3.74
C LYS A 18 -12.75 14.01 -4.09
N LYS A 19 -12.12 13.92 -5.27
CA LYS A 19 -11.20 14.94 -5.77
C LYS A 19 -11.89 16.30 -5.91
N GLU A 20 -13.02 16.35 -6.59
CA GLU A 20 -13.81 17.59 -6.78
C GLU A 20 -14.20 18.22 -5.44
N SER A 21 -14.65 17.41 -4.47
CA SER A 21 -15.04 17.88 -3.14
C SER A 21 -13.87 18.47 -2.36
N ILE A 22 -12.69 17.82 -2.42
CA ILE A 22 -11.47 18.29 -1.74
C ILE A 22 -10.96 19.58 -2.38
N GLU A 23 -10.89 19.63 -3.70
CA GLU A 23 -10.41 20.80 -4.43
C GLU A 23 -11.37 22.00 -4.27
N SER A 24 -12.68 21.76 -4.16
CA SER A 24 -13.67 22.80 -3.84
C SER A 24 -13.48 23.39 -2.45
N ALA A 25 -12.87 22.64 -1.54
CA ALA A 25 -12.49 23.10 -0.19
C ALA A 25 -11.06 23.70 -0.14
N GLU A 26 -10.51 24.08 -1.28
CA GLU A 26 -9.16 24.66 -1.44
C GLU A 26 -8.03 23.77 -0.87
N MET A 27 -8.24 22.46 -0.86
CA MET A 27 -7.23 21.48 -0.44
C MET A 27 -6.71 20.67 -1.64
N LYS A 28 -5.47 20.20 -1.52
CA LYS A 28 -4.90 19.30 -2.53
C LYS A 28 -5.42 17.88 -2.33
N TYR A 29 -6.00 17.30 -3.38
CA TYR A 29 -6.32 15.87 -3.42
C TYR A 29 -5.06 15.04 -3.69
N ILE A 30 -4.89 13.97 -2.92
CA ILE A 30 -3.83 12.97 -3.11
C ILE A 30 -4.51 11.63 -3.44
N HIS A 31 -4.25 11.11 -4.64
CA HIS A 31 -4.82 9.85 -5.11
C HIS A 31 -4.04 8.67 -4.56
N ALA A 32 -4.71 7.78 -3.85
CA ALA A 32 -4.12 6.62 -3.21
C ALA A 32 -5.09 5.43 -3.18
N ALA A 33 -4.58 4.25 -2.89
CA ALA A 33 -5.36 3.06 -2.56
C ALA A 33 -4.57 2.17 -1.60
N GLU A 34 -5.23 1.53 -0.66
CA GLU A 34 -4.69 0.39 0.05
C GLU A 34 -4.96 -0.87 -0.77
N VAL A 35 -3.90 -1.49 -1.28
CA VAL A 35 -3.99 -2.72 -2.06
C VAL A 35 -3.66 -3.94 -1.21
N TYR A 36 -4.15 -5.10 -1.62
CA TYR A 36 -3.89 -6.38 -0.96
C TYR A 36 -2.93 -7.20 -1.79
N LEU A 37 -1.76 -7.51 -1.22
CA LEU A 37 -0.71 -8.28 -1.87
C LEU A 37 -0.89 -9.78 -1.60
N THR A 38 -0.74 -10.58 -2.64
CA THR A 38 -0.68 -12.03 -2.54
C THR A 38 0.65 -12.58 -3.05
N THR A 39 1.14 -13.64 -2.41
CA THR A 39 2.30 -14.39 -2.87
C THR A 39 1.97 -15.36 -4.00
N ASP A 40 0.70 -15.75 -4.09
CA ASP A 40 0.20 -16.67 -5.09
C ASP A 40 -1.28 -16.38 -5.37
N LYS A 41 -1.63 -16.18 -6.62
CA LYS A 41 -3.02 -15.98 -7.02
C LYS A 41 -3.73 -17.28 -7.43
N ASP A 42 -3.04 -18.42 -7.43
CA ASP A 42 -3.67 -19.73 -7.68
C ASP A 42 -4.64 -20.10 -6.55
N ILE A 43 -5.91 -20.12 -6.88
CA ILE A 43 -6.99 -20.45 -5.93
C ILE A 43 -7.05 -21.91 -5.56
N GLU A 44 -6.45 -22.81 -6.34
CA GLU A 44 -6.38 -24.24 -6.02
C GLU A 44 -5.53 -24.47 -4.77
N ASN A 45 -4.51 -23.65 -4.56
CA ASN A 45 -3.69 -23.65 -3.36
C ASN A 45 -4.40 -23.10 -2.13
N LYS A 46 -5.61 -22.53 -2.29
CA LYS A 46 -6.43 -21.93 -1.23
C LYS A 46 -5.69 -20.83 -0.43
N HIS A 47 -4.66 -20.25 -1.00
CA HIS A 47 -3.95 -19.13 -0.39
C HIS A 47 -4.87 -17.90 -0.29
N ARG A 48 -5.01 -17.36 0.93
CA ARG A 48 -5.81 -16.19 1.23
C ARG A 48 -4.95 -15.09 1.85
N ASP A 49 -3.68 -15.04 1.52
CA ASP A 49 -2.83 -13.95 1.94
C ASP A 49 -3.30 -12.64 1.28
N ASN A 50 -3.36 -11.62 2.08
CA ASN A 50 -3.86 -10.29 1.73
C ASN A 50 -3.08 -9.25 2.52
N TYR A 51 -1.78 -9.17 2.28
CA TYR A 51 -0.93 -8.19 2.96
C TYR A 51 -1.26 -6.78 2.49
N HIS A 52 -1.51 -5.89 3.43
CA HIS A 52 -1.82 -4.50 3.15
C HIS A 52 -0.59 -3.74 2.65
N CYS A 53 -0.79 -2.87 1.68
CA CYS A 53 0.22 -1.97 1.14
C CYS A 53 -0.48 -0.72 0.60
N VAL A 54 -0.02 0.48 0.95
CA VAL A 54 -0.61 1.70 0.41
C VAL A 54 0.21 2.20 -0.77
N LEU A 55 -0.47 2.44 -1.88
CA LEU A 55 0.08 3.02 -3.09
C LEU A 55 -0.46 4.45 -3.28
N ILE A 56 0.43 5.39 -3.56
CA ILE A 56 0.10 6.80 -3.72
C ILE A 56 0.64 7.29 -5.06
N ALA A 57 -0.19 7.93 -5.86
CA ALA A 57 0.20 8.50 -7.13
C ALA A 57 0.96 9.83 -6.94
N LYS A 58 2.16 9.95 -7.50
CA LYS A 58 2.93 11.19 -7.50
C LYS A 58 2.42 12.23 -8.49
N ASN A 59 1.85 11.77 -9.60
CA ASN A 59 1.42 12.57 -10.74
C ASN A 59 0.29 11.86 -11.50
N TYR A 60 -0.15 12.46 -12.63
CA TYR A 60 -1.27 11.92 -13.40
C TYR A 60 -0.95 10.55 -14.05
N ASP A 61 0.29 10.28 -14.42
CA ASP A 61 0.67 8.96 -14.92
C ASP A 61 0.60 7.91 -13.82
N GLY A 62 0.97 8.27 -12.58
CA GLY A 62 0.75 7.45 -11.40
C GLY A 62 -0.75 7.19 -11.12
N VAL A 63 -1.63 8.17 -11.32
CA VAL A 63 -3.09 7.96 -11.22
C VAL A 63 -3.57 6.92 -12.22
N LYS A 64 -3.14 7.01 -13.48
CA LYS A 64 -3.51 6.02 -14.52
C LYS A 64 -3.00 4.62 -14.18
N GLU A 65 -1.74 4.54 -13.72
CA GLU A 65 -1.11 3.28 -13.31
C GLU A 65 -1.83 2.64 -12.12
N LEU A 66 -2.10 3.42 -11.06
CA LEU A 66 -2.83 2.95 -9.88
C LEU A 66 -4.24 2.49 -10.22
N ASN A 67 -4.97 3.26 -11.04
CA ASN A 67 -6.30 2.89 -11.49
C ASN A 67 -6.31 1.58 -12.29
N LYS A 68 -5.29 1.37 -13.13
CA LYS A 68 -5.12 0.12 -13.87
C LYS A 68 -4.89 -1.05 -12.92
N LEU A 69 -3.94 -0.95 -12.00
CA LEU A 69 -3.64 -2.00 -11.02
C LEU A 69 -4.87 -2.37 -10.18
N VAL A 70 -5.58 -1.36 -9.66
CA VAL A 70 -6.80 -1.59 -8.87
C VAL A 70 -7.89 -2.24 -9.74
N SER A 71 -8.07 -1.80 -10.99
CA SER A 71 -9.06 -2.41 -11.89
C SER A 71 -8.72 -3.88 -12.19
N GLU A 72 -7.46 -4.19 -12.44
CA GLU A 72 -6.98 -5.57 -12.69
C GLU A 72 -7.17 -6.46 -11.46
N SER A 73 -7.03 -5.92 -10.24
CA SER A 73 -7.22 -6.69 -9.01
C SER A 73 -8.64 -7.25 -8.83
N PHE A 74 -9.63 -6.69 -9.52
CA PHE A 74 -11.01 -7.21 -9.55
C PHE A 74 -11.25 -8.32 -10.57
N ASN A 75 -10.25 -8.66 -11.39
CA ASN A 75 -10.41 -9.69 -12.41
C ASN A 75 -10.57 -11.07 -11.76
N ARG A 76 -11.67 -11.75 -12.10
CA ARG A 76 -11.99 -13.08 -11.59
C ARG A 76 -11.46 -14.20 -12.50
N ASN A 77 -11.24 -13.89 -13.78
CA ASN A 77 -10.88 -14.92 -14.77
C ASN A 77 -9.41 -15.38 -14.62
N ASP A 78 -8.56 -14.54 -14.05
CA ASP A 78 -7.16 -14.84 -13.81
C ASP A 78 -6.80 -14.93 -12.31
N TYR A 79 -7.84 -15.03 -11.47
CA TYR A 79 -7.76 -15.25 -10.02
C TYR A 79 -7.18 -14.10 -9.21
N HIS A 80 -7.08 -12.89 -9.74
CA HIS A 80 -6.77 -11.71 -8.94
C HIS A 80 -7.80 -11.52 -7.83
N PHE A 81 -9.09 -11.58 -8.16
CA PHE A 81 -10.14 -11.53 -7.14
C PHE A 81 -10.38 -12.90 -6.52
N TYR A 82 -9.99 -13.05 -5.25
CA TYR A 82 -10.32 -14.22 -4.44
C TYR A 82 -10.69 -13.77 -3.02
N TYR A 83 -12.00 -13.72 -2.73
CA TYR A 83 -12.63 -13.08 -1.58
C TYR A 83 -12.45 -11.56 -1.52
N MET A 84 -11.33 -11.04 -2.00
CA MET A 84 -11.03 -9.61 -2.11
C MET A 84 -10.15 -9.35 -3.34
N PRO A 85 -10.10 -8.09 -3.83
CA PRO A 85 -9.23 -7.73 -4.94
C PRO A 85 -7.77 -7.79 -4.51
N ARG A 86 -6.92 -8.49 -5.26
CA ARG A 86 -5.50 -8.67 -4.93
C ARG A 86 -4.61 -8.30 -6.11
N ILE A 87 -3.39 -7.89 -5.82
CA ILE A 87 -2.29 -7.81 -6.78
C ILE A 87 -1.14 -8.71 -6.30
N THR A 88 -0.32 -9.17 -7.22
CA THR A 88 0.85 -9.98 -6.89
C THR A 88 2.04 -9.11 -6.46
N PHE A 89 3.02 -9.70 -5.79
CA PHE A 89 4.29 -9.01 -5.51
C PHE A 89 5.03 -8.62 -6.80
N GLU A 90 4.91 -9.41 -7.86
CA GLU A 90 5.50 -9.11 -9.17
C GLU A 90 4.93 -7.83 -9.76
N GLU A 91 3.61 -7.65 -9.69
CA GLU A 91 2.94 -6.44 -10.17
C GLU A 91 3.30 -5.23 -9.33
N LEU A 92 3.39 -5.37 -8.00
CA LEU A 92 3.90 -4.31 -7.14
C LEU A 92 5.34 -3.93 -7.52
N PHE A 93 6.22 -4.91 -7.73
CA PHE A 93 7.63 -4.67 -8.05
C PHE A 93 7.83 -4.07 -9.44
N ALA A 94 6.88 -4.27 -10.35
CA ALA A 94 6.87 -3.69 -11.69
C ALA A 94 6.32 -2.24 -11.72
N THR A 95 5.83 -1.71 -10.59
CA THR A 95 5.34 -0.32 -10.55
C THR A 95 6.44 0.69 -10.88
N SER A 96 6.07 1.74 -11.60
CA SER A 96 6.98 2.81 -11.99
C SER A 96 7.33 3.75 -10.83
N ASP A 97 8.28 4.65 -11.07
CA ASP A 97 8.65 5.72 -10.12
C ASP A 97 7.54 6.77 -9.91
N ASN A 98 6.43 6.66 -10.64
CA ASN A 98 5.25 7.50 -10.43
C ASN A 98 4.38 7.06 -9.24
N ILE A 99 4.71 5.90 -8.64
CA ILE A 99 4.00 5.35 -7.47
C ILE A 99 4.91 5.43 -6.24
N ILE A 100 4.42 6.06 -5.17
CA ILE A 100 4.98 5.95 -3.82
C ILE A 100 4.35 4.75 -3.14
N ILE A 101 5.13 4.04 -2.34
CA ILE A 101 4.73 2.81 -1.65
C ILE A 101 4.96 2.99 -0.15
N THR A 102 3.96 2.66 0.68
CA THR A 102 4.14 2.55 2.13
C THR A 102 3.87 1.14 2.63
N THR A 103 4.39 0.82 3.79
CA THR A 103 4.25 -0.51 4.40
C THR A 103 2.90 -0.74 5.08
N ALA A 104 2.00 0.24 4.99
CA ALA A 104 0.67 0.22 5.59
C ALA A 104 0.67 -0.10 7.10
N CYS A 105 -0.41 -0.68 7.59
CA CYS A 105 -0.71 -0.94 9.00
C CYS A 105 -0.14 -2.28 9.50
N LEU A 106 -0.65 -2.77 10.64
CA LEU A 106 -0.35 -4.09 11.20
C LEU A 106 -0.72 -5.26 10.27
N GLY A 107 -1.59 -5.02 9.26
CA GLY A 107 -1.92 -5.97 8.20
C GLY A 107 -0.83 -6.10 7.12
N GLY A 108 0.17 -5.22 7.14
CA GLY A 108 1.22 -5.16 6.13
C GLY A 108 2.22 -6.31 6.15
N VAL A 109 3.00 -6.42 5.07
CA VAL A 109 3.96 -7.50 4.82
C VAL A 109 4.98 -7.66 5.94
N LEU A 110 5.52 -6.55 6.45
CA LEU A 110 6.60 -6.60 7.46
C LEU A 110 6.13 -7.13 8.82
N ASN A 111 4.83 -7.08 9.11
CA ASN A 111 4.25 -7.66 10.32
C ASN A 111 3.72 -9.09 10.06
N LYS A 112 2.91 -9.29 9.03
CA LYS A 112 2.16 -10.53 8.78
C LYS A 112 2.90 -11.55 7.90
N GLY A 113 3.82 -11.13 7.05
CA GLY A 113 4.52 -12.01 6.12
C GLY A 113 5.39 -13.06 6.83
N ASN A 114 5.61 -14.18 6.19
CA ASN A 114 6.66 -15.12 6.60
C ASN A 114 8.05 -14.55 6.30
N GLU A 115 9.10 -15.18 6.80
CA GLU A 115 10.47 -14.67 6.69
C GLU A 115 10.94 -14.50 5.22
N VAL A 116 10.53 -15.38 4.32
CA VAL A 116 10.87 -15.31 2.89
C VAL A 116 10.21 -14.09 2.25
N THR A 117 8.90 -13.93 2.50
CA THR A 117 8.11 -12.79 1.99
C THR A 117 8.61 -11.47 2.53
N LYS A 118 8.88 -11.39 3.85
CA LYS A 118 9.47 -10.19 4.48
C LYS A 118 10.81 -9.83 3.86
N LYS A 119 11.70 -10.80 3.70
CA LYS A 119 13.03 -10.58 3.11
C LYS A 119 12.94 -10.04 1.68
N ARG A 120 12.09 -10.66 0.85
CA ARG A 120 11.87 -10.24 -0.53
C ARG A 120 11.33 -8.82 -0.62
N PHE A 121 10.32 -8.51 0.20
CA PHE A 121 9.73 -7.18 0.26
C PHE A 121 10.74 -6.13 0.77
N MET A 122 11.49 -6.44 1.83
CA MET A 122 12.54 -5.55 2.33
C MET A 122 13.62 -5.25 1.28
N GLN A 123 14.03 -6.24 0.50
CA GLN A 123 15.00 -6.03 -0.58
C GLN A 123 14.45 -5.04 -1.62
N PHE A 124 13.18 -5.17 -1.99
CA PHE A 124 12.51 -4.23 -2.89
C PHE A 124 12.46 -2.81 -2.30
N LEU A 125 12.06 -2.66 -1.03
CA LEU A 125 11.99 -1.36 -0.36
C LEU A 125 13.38 -0.67 -0.31
N ILE A 126 14.44 -1.41 -0.02
CA ILE A 126 15.81 -0.89 0.05
C ILE A 126 16.26 -0.41 -1.33
N THR A 127 16.01 -1.20 -2.37
CA THR A 127 16.37 -0.85 -3.75
C THR A 127 15.62 0.39 -4.25
N ASN A 128 14.39 0.61 -3.77
CA ASN A 128 13.49 1.69 -4.19
C ASN A 128 13.24 2.72 -3.07
N LYS A 129 14.20 2.95 -2.18
CA LYS A 129 14.02 3.80 -0.99
C LYS A 129 13.63 5.26 -1.30
N ASP A 130 13.86 5.73 -2.52
CA ASP A 130 13.50 7.09 -2.94
C ASP A 130 11.98 7.27 -3.16
N ARG A 131 11.23 6.16 -3.23
CA ARG A 131 9.78 6.14 -3.38
C ARG A 131 9.06 5.22 -2.38
N CYS A 132 9.79 4.62 -1.46
CA CYS A 132 9.25 3.71 -0.46
C CYS A 132 9.40 4.27 0.95
N TYR A 133 8.39 4.04 1.79
CA TYR A 133 8.34 4.54 3.16
C TYR A 133 7.89 3.44 4.12
N LEU A 134 8.47 3.44 5.32
CA LEU A 134 7.99 2.64 6.44
C LEU A 134 6.93 3.44 7.19
N GLU A 135 5.70 2.95 7.23
CA GLU A 135 4.59 3.68 7.83
C GLU A 135 4.46 3.36 9.32
N VAL A 136 4.53 4.40 10.14
CA VAL A 136 4.30 4.34 11.58
C VAL A 136 2.94 4.97 11.90
N GLN A 137 2.20 4.37 12.83
CA GLN A 137 0.86 4.80 13.19
C GLN A 137 0.78 5.06 14.70
N HIS A 138 -0.10 5.97 15.12
CA HIS A 138 -0.16 6.43 16.51
C HIS A 138 -1.18 5.67 17.38
N HIS A 139 -1.69 4.54 16.91
CA HIS A 139 -2.65 3.73 17.67
C HIS A 139 -2.05 3.28 19.00
N ASN A 140 -2.79 3.55 20.09
CA ASN A 140 -2.37 3.25 21.47
C ASN A 140 -2.68 1.79 21.83
N CYS A 141 -2.12 0.83 21.07
CA CYS A 141 -2.18 -0.58 21.40
C CYS A 141 -0.76 -1.17 21.43
N LYS A 142 -0.58 -2.20 22.22
CA LYS A 142 0.73 -2.83 22.48
C LYS A 142 1.42 -3.28 21.17
N ASP A 143 0.68 -3.90 20.28
CA ASP A 143 1.22 -4.45 19.04
C ASP A 143 1.73 -3.34 18.11
N GLN A 144 0.98 -2.23 18.00
CA GLN A 144 1.39 -1.08 17.19
C GLN A 144 2.66 -0.42 17.76
N ILE A 145 2.75 -0.29 19.09
CA ILE A 145 3.94 0.28 19.72
C ILE A 145 5.17 -0.59 19.44
N ILE A 146 5.05 -1.91 19.54
CA ILE A 146 6.12 -2.85 19.23
C ILE A 146 6.52 -2.74 17.75
N TYR A 147 5.53 -2.73 16.87
CA TYR A 147 5.75 -2.63 15.43
C TYR A 147 6.43 -1.31 15.04
N ASN A 148 5.98 -0.18 15.57
CA ASN A 148 6.62 1.12 15.34
C ASN A 148 8.09 1.13 15.77
N LYS A 149 8.44 0.52 16.90
CA LYS A 149 9.83 0.39 17.35
C LYS A 149 10.67 -0.44 16.38
N ALA A 150 10.10 -1.53 15.85
CA ALA A 150 10.76 -2.36 14.85
C ALA A 150 10.98 -1.58 13.54
N LEU A 151 9.98 -0.86 13.04
CA LEU A 151 10.10 -0.03 11.85
C LEU A 151 11.14 1.09 12.02
N TYR A 152 11.20 1.72 13.19
CA TYR A 152 12.23 2.70 13.50
C TYR A 152 13.65 2.09 13.43
N ALA A 153 13.85 0.91 14.00
CA ALA A 153 15.11 0.21 13.93
C ALA A 153 15.50 -0.17 12.49
N ILE A 154 14.52 -0.63 11.69
CA ILE A 154 14.70 -0.92 10.28
C ILE A 154 15.08 0.35 9.51
N SER A 155 14.38 1.46 9.71
CA SER A 155 14.69 2.74 9.07
C SER A 155 16.12 3.19 9.34
N LYS A 156 16.55 3.15 10.60
CA LYS A 156 17.94 3.50 10.99
C LYS A 156 18.99 2.64 10.30
N LYS A 157 18.72 1.36 10.11
CA LYS A 157 19.65 0.40 9.49
C LYS A 157 19.64 0.46 7.95
N SER A 158 18.48 0.61 7.35
CA SER A 158 18.28 0.52 5.89
C SER A 158 18.36 1.87 5.16
N GLY A 159 18.12 2.97 5.88
CA GLY A 159 17.99 4.30 5.31
C GLY A 159 16.65 4.55 4.63
N ILE A 160 15.66 3.64 4.75
CA ILE A 160 14.30 3.87 4.26
C ILE A 160 13.62 4.89 5.17
N PRO A 161 13.04 5.98 4.63
CA PRO A 161 12.40 7.01 5.45
C PRO A 161 11.12 6.51 6.13
N LEU A 162 10.80 7.12 7.28
CA LEU A 162 9.53 6.92 7.97
C LEU A 162 8.47 7.90 7.44
N ILE A 163 7.23 7.47 7.41
CA ILE A 163 6.05 8.32 7.21
C ILE A 163 5.03 8.04 8.32
N ALA A 164 4.32 9.07 8.76
CA ALA A 164 3.22 8.90 9.69
C ALA A 164 1.92 8.66 8.92
N GLY A 165 1.23 7.56 9.24
CA GLY A 165 -0.12 7.25 8.77
C GLY A 165 -1.13 7.34 9.92
N THR A 166 -2.38 7.64 9.60
CA THR A 166 -3.48 7.68 10.57
C THR A 166 -4.33 6.43 10.55
N ASP A 167 -4.41 5.77 9.40
CA ASP A 167 -5.26 4.59 9.18
C ASP A 167 -6.70 4.84 9.71
N THR A 168 -7.21 6.01 9.36
CA THR A 168 -8.53 6.47 9.81
C THR A 168 -9.63 5.83 8.97
N HIS A 169 -10.60 5.27 9.65
CA HIS A 169 -11.77 4.62 9.07
C HIS A 169 -13.04 5.38 9.42
#